data_6759a88e15d5240fdbdfdf69df450974
#
_entry.id   6759a88e15d5240fdbdfdf69df450974
#
_cell.length_a   1.000
_cell.length_b   1.000
_cell.length_c   1.000
_cell.angle_alpha   90.00
_cell.angle_beta   90.00
_cell.angle_gamma   90.00
#
_symmetry.space_group_name_H-M   'P 1'
#
loop_
_entity.id
_entity.type
_entity.pdbx_description
1 polymer ?
#
loop_
_entity_poly.entity_id
_entity_poly.type
_entity_poly.pdbx_seq_one_letter_code
_entity_poly.pdbx_strand_id
1 'polypeptide(L)'
;MEEGERGRRRPERTSLGRRGERVAREYLEKRGYRIVAVDFRLGHHQADLLAWEGGRPVVVEVKSAWGDFRPEVNFRPSQAERLLRLGARFFAPFFKNRTIPVRLDLVTVHFSPTSLPQVRVFRDLRLLP
;
A
#
# COMPACT_ATOMS: atom_id res chain seq x y z
N MET A 1 -10.41 13.09 -29.24
CA MET A 1 -9.36 12.09 -29.14
C MET A 1 -9.51 11.25 -27.91
N GLU A 2 -8.76 10.20 -27.88
CA GLU A 2 -8.86 9.23 -26.79
C GLU A 2 -8.56 9.82 -25.43
N GLU A 3 -7.62 10.74 -25.36
CA GLU A 3 -7.29 11.35 -24.09
C GLU A 3 -8.44 12.13 -23.50
N GLY A 4 -9.18 12.86 -24.35
CA GLY A 4 -10.36 13.57 -23.88
C GLY A 4 -11.45 12.64 -23.40
N GLU A 5 -11.61 11.53 -24.09
CA GLU A 5 -12.57 10.52 -23.66
C GLU A 5 -12.14 9.85 -22.37
N ARG A 6 -10.84 9.58 -22.20
CA ARG A 6 -10.33 9.02 -20.97
C ARG A 6 -10.59 9.92 -19.78
N GLY A 7 -10.50 11.22 -19.95
CA GLY A 7 -10.79 12.17 -18.89
C GLY A 7 -12.22 12.10 -18.38
N ARG A 8 -13.14 11.56 -19.17
CA ARG A 8 -14.53 11.43 -18.79
C ARG A 8 -14.89 10.02 -18.34
N ARG A 9 -13.96 9.08 -18.47
CA ARG A 9 -14.18 7.68 -18.12
C ARG A 9 -13.45 7.37 -16.83
N ARG A 10 -13.69 6.14 -16.36
CA ARG A 10 -12.92 5.56 -15.28
C ARG A 10 -11.42 5.60 -15.66
N PRO A 11 -10.55 6.07 -14.75
CA PRO A 11 -9.12 6.09 -15.02
C PRO A 11 -8.57 4.71 -15.29
N GLU A 12 -7.46 4.65 -16.03
CA GLU A 12 -6.77 3.40 -16.26
C GLU A 12 -6.19 2.86 -14.95
N ARG A 13 -6.01 1.53 -14.90
CA ARG A 13 -5.53 0.89 -13.68
C ARG A 13 -4.18 1.43 -13.20
N THR A 14 -3.23 1.61 -14.14
CA THR A 14 -1.91 2.11 -13.76
C THR A 14 -1.97 3.54 -13.22
N SER A 15 -2.78 4.38 -13.86
CA SER A 15 -2.98 5.75 -13.40
C SER A 15 -3.66 5.78 -12.04
N LEU A 16 -4.68 4.95 -11.87
CA LEU A 16 -5.39 4.85 -10.60
C LEU A 16 -4.47 4.36 -9.50
N GLY A 17 -3.64 3.37 -9.79
CA GLY A 17 -2.69 2.85 -8.82
C GLY A 17 -1.70 3.90 -8.35
N ARG A 18 -1.13 4.67 -9.28
CA ARG A 18 -0.16 5.71 -8.92
C ARG A 18 -0.81 6.82 -8.09
N ARG A 19 -2.02 7.20 -8.47
CA ARG A 19 -2.75 8.21 -7.70
C ARG A 19 -3.09 7.70 -6.31
N GLY A 20 -3.49 6.44 -6.21
CA GLY A 20 -3.80 5.83 -4.93
C GLY A 20 -2.57 5.75 -4.03
N GLU A 21 -1.43 5.38 -4.58
CA GLU A 21 -0.19 5.34 -3.80
C GLU A 21 0.18 6.72 -3.28
N ARG A 22 0.02 7.75 -4.10
CA ARG A 22 0.31 9.12 -3.66
C ARG A 22 -0.62 9.53 -2.52
N VAL A 23 -1.91 9.28 -2.68
CA VAL A 23 -2.90 9.61 -1.65
C VAL A 23 -2.59 8.86 -0.37
N ALA A 24 -2.30 7.55 -0.48
CA ALA A 24 -1.98 6.73 0.68
C ALA A 24 -0.75 7.26 1.41
N ARG A 25 0.30 7.59 0.66
CA ARG A 25 1.54 8.08 1.27
C ARG A 25 1.31 9.37 2.03
N GLU A 26 0.63 10.33 1.42
CA GLU A 26 0.34 11.59 2.10
C GLU A 26 -0.51 11.39 3.34
N TYR A 27 -1.48 10.50 3.24
CA TYR A 27 -2.36 10.19 4.37
C TYR A 27 -1.55 9.60 5.54
N LEU A 28 -0.67 8.65 5.24
CA LEU A 28 0.15 8.00 6.26
C LEU A 28 1.16 8.95 6.87
N GLU A 29 1.79 9.78 6.06
CA GLU A 29 2.77 10.75 6.56
C GLU A 29 2.14 11.71 7.56
N LYS A 30 0.93 12.15 7.29
CA LYS A 30 0.21 13.02 8.23
C LYS A 30 -0.11 12.31 9.53
N ARG A 31 -0.08 10.98 9.56
CA ARG A 31 -0.38 10.19 10.74
C ARG A 31 0.87 9.62 11.41
N GLY A 32 2.04 10.14 11.04
CA GLY A 32 3.25 9.78 11.73
C GLY A 32 4.04 8.64 11.11
N TYR A 33 3.62 8.13 9.96
CA TYR A 33 4.43 7.16 9.25
C TYR A 33 5.58 7.88 8.55
N ARG A 34 6.77 7.32 8.68
CA ARG A 34 7.93 7.85 7.97
C ARG A 34 8.25 6.91 6.82
N ILE A 35 7.93 7.34 5.61
CA ILE A 35 8.13 6.52 4.42
C ILE A 35 9.62 6.49 4.09
N VAL A 36 10.17 5.29 3.94
CA VAL A 36 11.59 5.13 3.65
C VAL A 36 11.85 4.50 2.28
N ALA A 37 10.83 3.92 1.65
CA ALA A 37 10.98 3.40 0.30
C ALA A 37 9.61 3.36 -0.38
N VAL A 38 9.62 3.58 -1.69
CA VAL A 38 8.43 3.56 -2.53
C VAL A 38 8.71 2.60 -3.68
N ASP A 39 7.72 1.76 -4.00
CA ASP A 39 7.83 0.80 -5.10
C ASP A 39 9.11 -0.03 -5.00
N PHE A 40 9.36 -0.57 -3.83
CA PHE A 40 10.56 -1.36 -3.58
C PHE A 40 10.41 -2.74 -4.18
N ARG A 41 11.39 -3.13 -4.99
CA ARG A 41 11.39 -4.44 -5.64
C ARG A 41 12.49 -5.32 -5.12
N LEU A 42 12.16 -6.61 -5.00
CA LEU A 42 13.13 -7.64 -4.66
C LEU A 42 12.78 -8.87 -5.50
N GLY A 43 13.56 -9.12 -6.55
CA GLY A 43 13.21 -10.15 -7.52
C GLY A 43 11.93 -9.78 -8.23
N HIS A 44 10.95 -10.67 -8.17
CA HIS A 44 9.65 -10.46 -8.80
C HIS A 44 8.62 -9.86 -7.83
N HIS A 45 9.03 -9.59 -6.60
CA HIS A 45 8.11 -9.08 -5.59
C HIS A 45 8.29 -7.58 -5.42
N GLN A 46 7.20 -6.91 -5.11
CA GLN A 46 7.20 -5.46 -4.95
C GLN A 46 6.33 -5.08 -3.77
N ALA A 47 6.85 -4.15 -2.97
CA ALA A 47 6.06 -3.50 -1.91
C ALA A 47 5.78 -2.07 -2.32
N ASP A 48 4.55 -1.63 -2.12
CA ASP A 48 4.18 -0.27 -2.50
C ASP A 48 4.91 0.76 -1.65
N LEU A 49 4.92 0.56 -0.33
CA LEU A 49 5.61 1.48 0.57
C LEU A 49 6.28 0.68 1.69
N LEU A 50 7.41 1.19 2.16
CA LEU A 50 8.06 0.72 3.37
C LEU A 50 8.24 1.91 4.29
N ALA A 51 7.95 1.72 5.58
CA ALA A 51 7.87 2.84 6.50
C ALA A 51 8.22 2.44 7.92
N TRP A 52 8.50 3.44 8.74
CA TRP A 52 8.55 3.31 10.20
C TRP A 52 7.33 4.00 10.78
N GLU A 53 6.70 3.36 11.73
CA GLU A 53 5.59 3.96 12.47
C GLU A 53 5.74 3.59 13.93
N GLY A 54 5.97 4.59 14.78
CA GLY A 54 6.19 4.36 16.20
C GLY A 54 7.39 3.46 16.49
N GLY A 55 8.45 3.55 15.69
CA GLY A 55 9.62 2.71 15.86
C GLY A 55 9.47 1.30 15.30
N ARG A 56 8.35 1.00 14.68
CA ARG A 56 8.06 -0.32 14.11
C ARG A 56 8.23 -0.31 12.60
N PRO A 57 8.88 -1.35 12.03
CA PRO A 57 8.97 -1.44 10.58
C PRO A 57 7.64 -1.93 10.01
N VAL A 58 7.19 -1.26 8.96
CA VAL A 58 5.89 -1.54 8.34
C VAL A 58 6.07 -1.69 6.84
N VAL A 59 5.50 -2.76 6.30
CA VAL A 59 5.32 -2.87 4.86
C VAL A 59 3.86 -2.52 4.56
N VAL A 60 3.64 -1.66 3.58
CA VAL A 60 2.31 -1.17 3.25
C VAL A 60 1.94 -1.60 1.85
N GLU A 61 0.77 -2.19 1.73
CA GLU A 61 0.17 -2.51 0.44
C GLU A 61 -0.97 -1.54 0.19
N VAL A 62 -1.02 -0.97 -1.01
CA VAL A 62 -2.05 0.00 -1.37
C VAL A 62 -2.94 -0.61 -2.45
N LYS A 63 -4.23 -0.60 -2.19
CA LYS A 63 -5.24 -1.05 -3.17
C LYS A 63 -6.16 0.11 -3.48
N SER A 64 -6.32 0.40 -4.76
CA SER A 64 -7.16 1.51 -5.21
C SER A 64 -8.33 0.99 -6.01
N ALA A 65 -9.45 1.69 -5.91
CA ALA A 65 -10.65 1.33 -6.66
C ALA A 65 -11.40 2.59 -7.05
N TRP A 66 -12.20 2.44 -8.10
CA TRP A 66 -13.08 3.48 -8.59
C TRP A 66 -14.52 3.09 -8.28
N GLY A 67 -15.28 4.05 -7.75
CA GLY A 67 -16.69 3.81 -7.46
C GLY A 67 -16.89 3.03 -6.18
N ASP A 68 -17.87 2.14 -6.19
CA ASP A 68 -18.30 1.40 -4.98
C ASP A 68 -17.54 0.11 -4.74
N PHE A 69 -16.53 -0.14 -5.53
CA PHE A 69 -15.75 -1.37 -5.42
C PHE A 69 -14.94 -1.37 -4.12
N ARG A 70 -14.90 -2.52 -3.44
CA ARG A 70 -14.12 -2.68 -2.22
C ARG A 70 -12.80 -3.35 -2.53
N PRO A 71 -11.70 -2.58 -2.61
CA PRO A 71 -10.42 -3.14 -3.03
C PRO A 71 -9.83 -4.15 -2.05
N GLU A 72 -10.20 -4.07 -0.77
CA GLU A 72 -9.65 -4.99 0.22
C GLU A 72 -10.00 -6.45 -0.02
N VAL A 73 -11.11 -6.73 -0.74
CA VAL A 73 -11.50 -8.12 -0.99
C VAL A 73 -10.55 -8.83 -1.95
N ASN A 74 -9.69 -8.09 -2.64
CA ASN A 74 -8.73 -8.68 -3.55
C ASN A 74 -7.40 -9.00 -2.88
N PHE A 75 -7.25 -8.71 -1.60
CA PHE A 75 -6.02 -8.99 -0.90
C PHE A 75 -5.98 -10.44 -0.45
N ARG A 76 -4.92 -11.16 -0.81
CA ARG A 76 -4.82 -12.60 -0.61
C ARG A 76 -3.75 -12.94 0.43
N PRO A 77 -3.94 -14.06 1.16
CA PRO A 77 -2.93 -14.52 2.12
C PRO A 77 -1.53 -14.70 1.53
N SER A 78 -1.44 -15.21 0.29
CA SER A 78 -0.14 -15.39 -0.35
C SER A 78 0.58 -14.07 -0.57
N GLN A 79 -0.16 -13.00 -0.83
CA GLN A 79 0.42 -11.66 -0.97
C GLN A 79 0.98 -11.20 0.37
N ALA A 80 0.25 -11.43 1.46
CA ALA A 80 0.69 -11.02 2.78
C ALA A 80 2.02 -11.67 3.16
N GLU A 81 2.15 -12.97 2.92
CA GLU A 81 3.39 -13.66 3.21
C GLU A 81 4.57 -13.10 2.45
N ARG A 82 4.37 -12.83 1.15
CA ARG A 82 5.45 -12.28 0.32
C ARG A 82 5.86 -10.90 0.78
N LEU A 83 4.87 -10.07 1.13
CA LEU A 83 5.14 -8.71 1.59
C LEU A 83 5.87 -8.70 2.91
N LEU A 84 5.49 -9.56 3.84
CA LEU A 84 6.18 -9.65 5.13
C LEU A 84 7.62 -10.11 4.96
N ARG A 85 7.87 -11.08 4.07
CA ARG A 85 9.23 -11.53 3.79
C ARG A 85 10.06 -10.44 3.15
N LEU A 86 9.47 -9.71 2.21
CA LEU A 86 10.15 -8.61 1.54
C LEU A 86 10.50 -7.52 2.54
N GLY A 87 9.56 -7.18 3.41
CA GLY A 87 9.79 -6.19 4.46
C GLY A 87 10.90 -6.63 5.41
N ALA A 88 10.87 -7.89 5.81
CA ALA A 88 11.92 -8.42 6.70
C ALA A 88 13.30 -8.29 6.05
N ARG A 89 13.41 -8.57 4.76
CA ARG A 89 14.68 -8.42 4.04
C ARG A 89 15.14 -6.97 3.99
N PHE A 90 14.21 -6.07 3.71
CA PHE A 90 14.56 -4.64 3.64
C PHE A 90 15.05 -4.12 4.98
N PHE A 91 14.36 -4.47 6.05
CA PHE A 91 14.66 -3.92 7.36
C PHE A 91 15.75 -4.69 8.11
N ALA A 92 16.21 -5.83 7.59
CA ALA A 92 17.20 -6.67 8.26
C ALA A 92 18.42 -5.89 8.75
N PRO A 93 19.04 -5.01 7.96
CA PRO A 93 20.25 -4.32 8.43
C PRO A 93 20.04 -3.46 9.67
N PHE A 94 18.81 -3.05 9.95
CA PHE A 94 18.52 -2.21 11.11
C PHE A 94 18.44 -3.03 12.40
N PHE A 95 18.37 -4.35 12.33
CA PHE A 95 18.11 -5.20 13.49
C PHE A 95 19.24 -6.17 13.81
N LYS A 96 20.34 -6.17 13.06
CA LYS A 96 21.58 -6.91 13.36
C LYS A 96 21.30 -8.35 13.75
N ASN A 97 20.71 -9.11 12.85
CA ASN A 97 20.45 -10.55 13.03
C ASN A 97 19.39 -10.92 14.06
N ARG A 98 18.61 -9.95 14.54
CA ARG A 98 17.47 -10.27 15.39
C ARG A 98 16.25 -10.54 14.54
N THR A 99 15.27 -11.21 15.14
CA THR A 99 13.97 -11.36 14.51
C THR A 99 13.33 -9.98 14.33
N ILE A 100 12.82 -9.74 13.13
CA ILE A 100 12.31 -8.42 12.79
C ILE A 100 10.78 -8.45 12.89
N PRO A 101 10.21 -7.63 13.77
CA PRO A 101 8.74 -7.61 13.94
C PRO A 101 8.09 -6.71 12.89
N VAL A 102 8.17 -7.11 11.63
CA VAL A 102 7.58 -6.34 10.54
C VAL A 102 6.06 -6.42 10.60
N ARG A 103 5.41 -5.28 10.50
CA ARG A 103 3.97 -5.19 10.47
C ARG A 103 3.50 -4.97 9.04
N LEU A 104 2.38 -5.57 8.68
CA LEU A 104 1.77 -5.36 7.38
C LEU A 104 0.51 -4.51 7.54
N ASP A 105 0.49 -3.37 6.86
CA ASP A 105 -0.69 -2.53 6.82
C ASP A 105 -1.23 -2.50 5.40
N LEU A 106 -2.54 -2.58 5.28
CA LEU A 106 -3.23 -2.45 4.00
C LEU A 106 -3.95 -1.11 3.96
N VAL A 107 -3.69 -0.34 2.93
CA VAL A 107 -4.37 0.94 2.74
C VAL A 107 -5.23 0.83 1.49
N THR A 108 -6.51 1.16 1.62
CA THR A 108 -7.40 1.21 0.46
C THR A 108 -7.76 2.64 0.16
N VAL A 109 -7.80 2.97 -1.12
CA VAL A 109 -8.13 4.31 -1.58
C VAL A 109 -9.28 4.18 -2.57
N HIS A 110 -10.40 4.79 -2.21
CA HIS A 110 -11.58 4.83 -3.06
C HIS A 110 -11.69 6.17 -3.75
N PHE A 111 -11.75 6.15 -5.07
CA PHE A 111 -11.98 7.34 -5.87
C PHE A 111 -13.40 7.35 -6.39
N SER A 112 -14.00 8.52 -6.45
CA SER A 112 -15.30 8.73 -7.06
C SER A 112 -15.33 10.08 -7.73
N PRO A 113 -16.27 10.30 -8.69
CA PRO A 113 -16.33 11.58 -9.39
C PRO A 113 -16.88 12.72 -8.53
N THR A 114 -17.53 12.40 -7.40
CA THR A 114 -18.31 13.40 -6.66
C THR A 114 -17.74 13.69 -5.28
N SER A 115 -16.67 13.04 -4.87
CA SER A 115 -16.11 13.24 -3.53
C SER A 115 -14.61 13.12 -3.53
N LEU A 116 -14.00 13.59 -2.46
CA LEU A 116 -12.58 13.38 -2.23
C LEU A 116 -12.29 11.89 -2.04
N PRO A 117 -11.06 11.46 -2.34
CA PRO A 117 -10.70 10.06 -2.12
C PRO A 117 -10.93 9.65 -0.67
N GLN A 118 -11.50 8.47 -0.49
CA GLN A 118 -11.73 7.91 0.83
C GLN A 118 -10.62 6.91 1.12
N VAL A 119 -9.92 7.11 2.23
CA VAL A 119 -8.79 6.26 2.62
C VAL A 119 -9.17 5.47 3.86
N ARG A 120 -8.87 4.17 3.81
CA ARG A 120 -9.05 3.29 4.97
C ARG A 120 -7.73 2.57 5.21
N VAL A 121 -7.36 2.45 6.48
CA VAL A 121 -6.13 1.77 6.86
C VAL A 121 -6.48 0.57 7.72
N PHE A 122 -6.03 -0.61 7.28
CA PHE A 122 -6.15 -1.84 8.05
C PHE A 122 -4.77 -2.13 8.62
N ARG A 123 -4.58 -1.81 9.88
CA ARG A 123 -3.28 -1.91 10.52
C ARG A 123 -3.04 -3.31 11.04
N ASP A 124 -1.76 -3.73 10.96
CA ASP A 124 -1.32 -5.00 11.51
C ASP A 124 -2.20 -6.14 11.00
N LEU A 125 -2.27 -6.25 9.67
CA LEU A 125 -3.11 -7.23 9.03
C LEU A 125 -2.54 -8.62 9.28
N ARG A 126 -3.25 -9.42 10.04
CA ARG A 126 -2.84 -10.77 10.37
C ARG A 126 -3.71 -11.75 9.60
N LEU A 127 -3.04 -12.80 9.13
CA LEU A 127 -3.76 -13.86 8.47
C LEU A 127 -4.31 -14.80 9.51
N LEU A 128 -5.61 -15.05 9.42
CA LEU A 128 -6.21 -16.06 10.27
C LEU A 128 -5.91 -17.44 9.71
N PRO A 129 -5.66 -18.42 10.59
CA PRO A 129 -5.41 -19.77 10.15
C PRO A 129 -6.62 -20.39 9.46
#